data_720f1e54b8a53fd7871cea062a012403
#
_entry.id   720f1e54b8a53fd7871cea062a012403
#
_cell.length_a   1.000
_cell.length_b   1.000
_cell.length_c   1.000
_cell.angle_alpha   90.00
_cell.angle_beta   90.00
_cell.angle_gamma   90.00
#
_symmetry.space_group_name_H-M   'P 1'
#
loop_
_entity.id
_entity.type
_entity.pdbx_description
1 polymer ?
#
loop_
_entity_poly.entity_id
_entity_poly.type
_entity_poly.pdbx_seq_one_letter_code
_entity_poly.pdbx_strand_id
1 'polypeptide(L)'
;SLIDSSKNRFGGNSTVYARGMVVAFLCDLAMLEKSRGKRSVENILREIYKKHHNSPVRTDGNEAVLAEFAAYPELNTIVDLYIKGGERIAVDEFLQYAGLDAHTQNSIVTLKVQSKPNSRQKDLLDKLGYNTWRKLANSSK
;
A
#
# COMPACT_ATOMS: atom_id res chain seq x y z
N SER A 1 6.57 -14.23 -7.85
CA SER A 1 5.58 -13.14 -7.79
C SER A 1 4.52 -13.40 -6.72
N LEU A 2 3.72 -12.41 -6.37
CA LEU A 2 2.55 -12.60 -5.50
C LEU A 2 1.51 -13.50 -6.15
N ILE A 3 1.37 -13.41 -7.46
CA ILE A 3 0.43 -14.24 -8.24
C ILE A 3 0.84 -15.70 -8.18
N ASP A 4 2.12 -16.04 -8.39
CA ASP A 4 2.60 -17.41 -8.32
C ASP A 4 2.50 -17.98 -6.91
N SER A 5 2.81 -17.14 -5.90
CA SER A 5 2.71 -17.53 -4.49
C SER A 5 1.27 -17.79 -4.06
N SER A 6 0.28 -17.06 -4.62
CA SER A 6 -1.13 -17.27 -4.31
C SER A 6 -1.65 -18.63 -4.84
N LYS A 7 -1.02 -19.18 -5.88
CA LYS A 7 -1.34 -20.51 -6.44
C LYS A 7 -0.78 -21.65 -5.59
N ASN A 8 0.27 -21.40 -4.81
CA ASN A 8 0.97 -22.40 -3.97
C ASN A 8 0.48 -22.30 -2.49
N ARG A 9 -0.72 -22.78 -2.23
CA ARG A 9 -1.40 -22.63 -0.92
C ARG A 9 -0.73 -23.34 0.27
N PHE A 10 0.26 -24.19 0.07
CA PHE A 10 0.77 -25.10 1.13
C PHE A 10 2.20 -24.82 1.63
N GLY A 11 2.90 -23.83 1.09
CA GLY A 11 4.28 -23.56 1.50
C GLY A 11 4.62 -22.07 1.54
N GLY A 12 4.42 -21.39 2.65
CA GLY A 12 4.91 -20.02 2.82
C GLY A 12 3.85 -18.93 3.01
N ASN A 13 2.70 -19.28 3.55
CA ASN A 13 1.57 -18.36 3.75
C ASN A 13 1.94 -17.05 4.45
N SER A 14 2.77 -17.07 5.49
CA SER A 14 3.12 -15.86 6.25
C SER A 14 3.87 -14.83 5.41
N THR A 15 4.79 -15.26 4.55
CA THR A 15 5.57 -14.35 3.68
C THR A 15 4.70 -13.73 2.59
N VAL A 16 3.76 -14.48 2.03
CA VAL A 16 2.82 -13.98 1.01
C VAL A 16 1.91 -12.91 1.58
N TYR A 17 1.32 -13.17 2.75
CA TYR A 17 0.47 -12.20 3.42
C TYR A 17 1.24 -10.95 3.85
N ALA A 18 2.43 -11.11 4.44
CA ALA A 18 3.27 -9.98 4.83
C ALA A 18 3.65 -9.12 3.62
N ARG A 19 4.08 -9.75 2.51
CA ARG A 19 4.38 -9.03 1.26
C ARG A 19 3.14 -8.34 0.70
N GLY A 20 2.00 -9.03 0.70
CA GLY A 20 0.72 -8.48 0.24
C GLY A 20 0.29 -7.24 1.02
N MET A 21 0.44 -7.26 2.35
CA MET A 21 0.13 -6.09 3.20
C MET A 21 1.04 -4.90 2.88
N VAL A 22 2.35 -5.13 2.68
CA VAL A 22 3.28 -4.05 2.31
C VAL A 22 2.89 -3.48 0.94
N VAL A 23 2.63 -4.32 -0.05
CA VAL A 23 2.22 -3.86 -1.40
C VAL A 23 0.91 -3.08 -1.35
N ALA A 24 -0.08 -3.53 -0.58
CA ALA A 24 -1.34 -2.81 -0.40
C ALA A 24 -1.11 -1.42 0.22
N PHE A 25 -0.23 -1.34 1.22
CA PHE A 25 0.15 -0.06 1.83
C PHE A 25 0.84 0.88 0.83
N LEU A 26 1.73 0.37 -0.03
CA LEU A 26 2.35 1.18 -1.08
C LEU A 26 1.33 1.68 -2.11
N CYS A 27 0.38 0.84 -2.49
CA CYS A 27 -0.73 1.25 -3.36
C CYS A 27 -1.54 2.38 -2.71
N ASP A 28 -1.81 2.27 -1.42
CA ASP A 28 -2.54 3.30 -0.68
C ASP A 28 -1.79 4.63 -0.67
N LEU A 29 -0.49 4.61 -0.36
CA LEU A 29 0.37 5.79 -0.41
C LEU A 29 0.40 6.43 -1.79
N ALA A 30 0.58 5.65 -2.86
CA ALA A 30 0.63 6.15 -4.23
C ALA A 30 -0.70 6.80 -4.65
N MET A 31 -1.83 6.16 -4.32
CA MET A 31 -3.16 6.69 -4.63
C MET A 31 -3.48 7.96 -3.83
N LEU A 32 -3.21 7.98 -2.54
CA LEU A 32 -3.40 9.15 -1.68
C LEU A 32 -2.54 10.31 -2.18
N GLU A 33 -1.27 10.06 -2.50
CA GLU A 33 -0.36 11.08 -3.03
C GLU A 33 -0.90 11.64 -4.36
N LYS A 34 -1.19 10.79 -5.34
CA LYS A 34 -1.65 11.20 -6.66
C LYS A 34 -2.99 11.94 -6.63
N SER A 35 -3.90 11.50 -5.78
CA SER A 35 -5.25 12.07 -5.69
C SER A 35 -5.37 13.24 -4.71
N ARG A 36 -4.31 13.67 -4.07
CA ARG A 36 -4.31 14.65 -2.97
C ARG A 36 -5.25 14.23 -1.83
N GLY A 37 -5.12 12.97 -1.40
CA GLY A 37 -5.87 12.41 -0.30
C GLY A 37 -7.33 12.06 -0.59
N LYS A 38 -7.75 12.03 -1.85
CA LYS A 38 -9.16 11.77 -2.22
C LYS A 38 -9.45 10.30 -2.54
N ARG A 39 -8.45 9.51 -2.92
CA ARG A 39 -8.58 8.09 -3.30
C ARG A 39 -7.58 7.25 -2.53
N SER A 40 -8.02 6.05 -2.17
CA SER A 40 -7.24 5.03 -1.47
C SER A 40 -7.55 3.66 -2.05
N VAL A 41 -6.86 2.62 -1.60
CA VAL A 41 -7.14 1.22 -1.97
C VAL A 41 -8.57 0.83 -1.63
N GLU A 42 -9.18 1.44 -0.62
CA GLU A 42 -10.59 1.21 -0.29
C GLU A 42 -11.53 1.49 -1.49
N ASN A 43 -11.23 2.49 -2.30
CA ASN A 43 -12.03 2.78 -3.49
C ASN A 43 -11.98 1.61 -4.48
N ILE A 44 -10.80 1.01 -4.67
CA ILE A 44 -10.63 -0.17 -5.54
C ILE A 44 -11.45 -1.34 -5.00
N LEU A 45 -11.34 -1.63 -3.70
CA LEU A 45 -12.09 -2.72 -3.07
C LEU A 45 -13.59 -2.53 -3.20
N ARG A 46 -14.09 -1.31 -3.07
CA ARG A 46 -15.51 -0.97 -3.27
C ARG A 46 -15.95 -1.20 -4.71
N GLU A 47 -15.15 -0.85 -5.70
CA GLU A 47 -15.49 -1.08 -7.11
C GLU A 47 -15.47 -2.57 -7.45
N ILE A 48 -14.50 -3.33 -6.97
CA ILE A 48 -14.47 -4.79 -7.11
C ILE A 48 -15.75 -5.40 -6.50
N TYR A 49 -16.09 -5.00 -5.27
CA TYR A 49 -17.30 -5.48 -4.61
C TYR A 49 -18.55 -5.15 -5.44
N LYS A 50 -18.74 -3.91 -5.88
CA LYS A 50 -19.90 -3.51 -6.70
C LYS A 50 -20.04 -4.33 -7.97
N LYS A 51 -18.92 -4.61 -8.65
CA LYS A 51 -18.92 -5.34 -9.93
C LYS A 51 -19.18 -6.84 -9.75
N HIS A 52 -18.74 -7.43 -8.65
CA HIS A 52 -18.68 -8.89 -8.53
C HIS A 52 -19.59 -9.51 -7.47
N HIS A 53 -20.08 -8.76 -6.45
CA HIS A 53 -20.82 -9.33 -5.32
C HIS A 53 -22.11 -10.06 -5.72
N ASN A 54 -22.79 -9.62 -6.79
CA ASN A 54 -24.00 -10.26 -7.32
C ASN A 54 -23.83 -10.79 -8.76
N SER A 55 -22.58 -10.91 -9.25
CA SER A 55 -22.33 -11.39 -10.59
C SER A 55 -22.58 -12.90 -10.68
N PRO A 56 -23.39 -13.38 -11.63
CA PRO A 56 -23.54 -14.81 -11.90
C PRO A 56 -22.27 -15.42 -12.52
N VAL A 57 -21.39 -14.57 -13.07
CA VAL A 57 -20.13 -14.99 -13.68
C VAL A 57 -19.04 -14.98 -12.62
N ARG A 58 -18.42 -16.14 -12.42
CA ARG A 58 -17.23 -16.24 -11.54
C ARG A 58 -16.00 -15.76 -12.29
N THR A 59 -15.42 -14.66 -11.82
CA THR A 59 -14.15 -14.13 -12.31
C THR A 59 -13.03 -14.59 -11.37
N ASP A 60 -11.84 -14.88 -11.90
CA ASP A 60 -10.66 -15.11 -11.07
C ASP A 60 -10.36 -13.86 -10.26
N GLY A 61 -10.13 -14.02 -8.95
CA GLY A 61 -9.91 -12.89 -8.04
C GLY A 61 -8.68 -12.06 -8.40
N ASN A 62 -7.62 -12.70 -8.91
CA ASN A 62 -6.42 -11.98 -9.35
C ASN A 62 -6.69 -11.15 -10.60
N GLU A 63 -7.46 -11.70 -11.55
CA GLU A 63 -7.85 -10.98 -12.77
C GLU A 63 -8.73 -9.77 -12.43
N ALA A 64 -9.69 -9.94 -11.55
CA ALA A 64 -10.57 -8.86 -11.10
C ALA A 64 -9.77 -7.71 -10.45
N VAL A 65 -8.85 -8.04 -9.55
CA VAL A 65 -7.99 -7.06 -8.88
C VAL A 65 -7.07 -6.34 -9.87
N LEU A 66 -6.41 -7.09 -10.76
CA LEU A 66 -5.50 -6.49 -11.75
C LEU A 66 -6.24 -5.60 -12.75
N ALA A 67 -7.46 -5.98 -13.16
CA ALA A 67 -8.29 -5.16 -14.03
C ALA A 67 -8.67 -3.81 -13.37
N GLU A 68 -9.01 -3.82 -12.07
CA GLU A 68 -9.28 -2.57 -11.35
C GLU A 68 -8.02 -1.73 -11.16
N PHE A 69 -6.87 -2.35 -10.86
CA PHE A 69 -5.61 -1.62 -10.71
C PHE A 69 -5.19 -0.91 -12.00
N ALA A 70 -5.49 -1.49 -13.16
CA ALA A 70 -5.18 -0.90 -14.46
C ALA A 70 -5.88 0.45 -14.71
N ALA A 71 -6.97 0.76 -13.99
CA ALA A 71 -7.64 2.05 -14.04
C ALA A 71 -6.85 3.18 -13.32
N TYR A 72 -5.77 2.85 -12.61
CA TYR A 72 -4.99 3.77 -11.80
C TYR A 72 -3.51 3.76 -12.24
N PRO A 73 -3.09 4.67 -13.14
CA PRO A 73 -1.72 4.69 -13.68
C PRO A 73 -0.63 4.79 -12.60
N GLU A 74 -0.92 5.42 -11.48
CA GLU A 74 -0.02 5.50 -10.32
C GLU A 74 0.34 4.16 -9.72
N LEU A 75 -0.42 3.10 -10.00
CA LEU A 75 -0.17 1.74 -9.53
C LEU A 75 0.64 0.88 -10.50
N ASN A 76 0.84 1.29 -11.74
CA ASN A 76 1.48 0.47 -12.78
C ASN A 76 2.83 -0.09 -12.33
N THR A 77 3.71 0.77 -11.81
CA THR A 77 5.04 0.34 -11.32
C THR A 77 4.93 -0.67 -10.18
N ILE A 78 4.01 -0.46 -9.24
CA ILE A 78 3.80 -1.37 -8.11
C ILE A 78 3.29 -2.73 -8.62
N VAL A 79 2.33 -2.71 -9.55
CA VAL A 79 1.77 -3.92 -10.16
C VAL A 79 2.84 -4.70 -10.89
N ASP A 80 3.60 -4.05 -11.75
CA ASP A 80 4.57 -4.73 -12.61
C ASP A 80 5.77 -5.24 -11.82
N LEU A 81 6.33 -4.47 -10.88
CA LEU A 81 7.50 -4.88 -10.11
C LEU A 81 7.16 -5.82 -8.94
N TYR A 82 6.07 -5.55 -8.20
CA TYR A 82 5.85 -6.19 -6.90
C TYR A 82 4.71 -7.18 -6.86
N ILE A 83 3.74 -7.10 -7.78
CA ILE A 83 2.63 -8.05 -7.88
C ILE A 83 2.91 -9.12 -8.94
N LYS A 84 3.17 -8.72 -10.19
CA LYS A 84 3.53 -9.63 -11.29
C LYS A 84 4.99 -10.05 -11.21
N GLY A 85 5.88 -9.11 -10.93
CA GLY A 85 7.30 -9.34 -10.73
C GLY A 85 7.64 -9.89 -9.33
N GLY A 86 8.92 -10.19 -9.13
CA GLY A 86 9.49 -10.68 -7.87
C GLY A 86 10.47 -9.70 -7.23
N GLU A 87 10.49 -8.46 -7.68
CA GLU A 87 11.48 -7.46 -7.24
C GLU A 87 11.42 -7.18 -5.74
N ARG A 88 12.58 -6.81 -5.19
CA ARG A 88 12.66 -6.32 -3.81
C ARG A 88 11.89 -5.01 -3.70
N ILE A 89 11.00 -4.92 -2.71
CA ILE A 89 10.18 -3.73 -2.52
C ILE A 89 11.05 -2.55 -2.05
N ALA A 90 11.07 -1.47 -2.84
CA ALA A 90 11.72 -0.20 -2.50
C ALA A 90 10.77 0.66 -1.64
N VAL A 91 10.62 0.29 -0.38
CA VAL A 91 9.63 0.90 0.53
C VAL A 91 9.90 2.39 0.75
N ASP A 92 11.16 2.77 0.86
CA ASP A 92 11.57 4.13 1.25
C ASP A 92 11.05 5.20 0.29
N GLU A 93 11.03 4.94 -1.02
CA GLU A 93 10.53 5.89 -2.02
C GLU A 93 9.07 6.26 -1.79
N PHE A 94 8.25 5.30 -1.39
CA PHE A 94 6.83 5.51 -1.12
C PHE A 94 6.58 6.15 0.25
N LEU A 95 7.37 5.77 1.26
CA LEU A 95 7.26 6.33 2.61
C LEU A 95 7.49 7.85 2.62
N GLN A 96 8.35 8.36 1.73
CA GLN A 96 8.59 9.79 1.58
C GLN A 96 7.33 10.59 1.24
N TYR A 97 6.35 10.00 0.57
CA TYR A 97 5.08 10.68 0.27
C TYR A 97 4.36 11.11 1.56
N ALA A 98 4.42 10.30 2.59
CA ALA A 98 3.83 10.60 3.90
C ALA A 98 4.83 11.15 4.93
N GLY A 99 6.08 11.43 4.52
CA GLY A 99 7.12 11.89 5.46
C GLY A 99 7.45 10.86 6.51
N LEU A 100 7.50 9.59 6.11
CA LEU A 100 7.90 8.47 6.95
C LEU A 100 9.31 7.98 6.58
N ASP A 101 10.06 7.55 7.57
CA ASP A 101 11.34 6.86 7.44
C ASP A 101 11.24 5.46 8.03
N ALA A 102 11.82 4.47 7.35
CA ALA A 102 11.93 3.12 7.85
C ALA A 102 13.28 2.91 8.54
N HIS A 103 13.25 2.42 9.76
CA HIS A 103 14.44 2.05 10.52
C HIS A 103 14.42 0.56 10.81
N THR A 104 15.46 -0.16 10.39
CA THR A 104 15.58 -1.60 10.65
C THR A 104 16.61 -1.84 11.75
N GLN A 105 16.17 -2.50 12.81
CA GLN A 105 17.05 -2.94 13.91
C GLN A 105 16.65 -4.36 14.33
N ASN A 106 17.62 -5.28 14.37
CA ASN A 106 17.39 -6.68 14.78
C ASN A 106 16.20 -7.35 14.03
N SER A 107 16.13 -7.13 12.71
CA SER A 107 15.04 -7.64 11.85
C SER A 107 13.65 -7.04 12.14
N ILE A 108 13.57 -6.03 12.99
CA ILE A 108 12.34 -5.27 13.25
C ILE A 108 12.39 -3.98 12.45
N VAL A 109 11.35 -3.74 11.65
CA VAL A 109 11.17 -2.48 10.92
C VAL A 109 10.25 -1.57 11.72
N THR A 110 10.75 -0.38 12.03
CA THR A 110 9.96 0.67 12.71
C THR A 110 9.80 1.85 11.77
N LEU A 111 8.56 2.31 11.59
CA LEU A 111 8.28 3.53 10.86
C LEU A 111 8.33 4.73 11.81
N LYS A 112 9.03 5.77 11.42
CA LYS A 112 9.11 7.04 12.17
C LYS A 112 8.68 8.18 11.29
N VAL A 113 7.94 9.13 11.87
CA VAL A 113 7.61 10.39 11.20
C VAL A 113 8.86 11.27 11.15
N GLN A 114 9.13 11.86 10.01
CA GLN A 114 10.22 12.82 9.83
C GLN A 114 10.07 14.01 10.80
N SER A 115 11.16 14.61 11.20
CA SER A 115 11.15 15.70 12.18
C SER A 115 10.39 16.97 11.70
N LYS A 116 10.34 17.18 10.38
CA LYS A 116 9.71 18.36 9.76
C LYS A 116 8.86 17.97 8.56
N PRO A 117 7.77 17.20 8.74
CA PRO A 117 6.89 16.87 7.64
C PRO A 117 6.21 18.14 7.11
N ASN A 118 6.14 18.25 5.77
CA ASN A 118 5.43 19.36 5.13
C ASN A 118 3.91 19.22 5.28
N SER A 119 3.13 20.24 4.86
CA SER A 119 1.67 20.26 5.03
C SER A 119 0.99 19.07 4.33
N ARG A 120 1.48 18.66 3.14
CA ARG A 120 0.94 17.55 2.40
C ARG A 120 1.23 16.21 3.09
N GLN A 121 2.44 16.02 3.58
CA GLN A 121 2.80 14.82 4.34
C GLN A 121 1.97 14.70 5.62
N LYS A 122 1.70 15.81 6.30
CA LYS A 122 0.80 15.83 7.47
C LYS A 122 -0.62 15.42 7.12
N ASP A 123 -1.16 15.91 6.00
CA ASP A 123 -2.49 15.51 5.52
C ASP A 123 -2.54 14.01 5.19
N LEU A 124 -1.50 13.46 4.56
CA LEU A 124 -1.42 12.03 4.28
C LEU A 124 -1.28 11.18 5.55
N LEU A 125 -0.48 11.62 6.52
CA LEU A 125 -0.36 10.96 7.82
C LEU A 125 -1.71 10.89 8.56
N ASP A 126 -2.48 11.97 8.54
CA ASP A 126 -3.81 11.99 9.14
C ASP A 126 -4.77 11.00 8.45
N LYS A 127 -4.71 10.91 7.10
CA LYS A 127 -5.53 9.97 6.33
C LYS A 127 -5.15 8.51 6.54
N LEU A 128 -3.87 8.26 6.78
CA LEU A 128 -3.37 6.93 7.16
C LEU A 128 -3.69 6.56 8.62
N GLY A 129 -4.34 7.46 9.37
CA GLY A 129 -4.61 7.26 10.80
C GLY A 129 -3.38 7.45 11.70
N TYR A 130 -2.29 7.98 11.16
CA TYR A 130 -1.04 8.19 11.90
C TYR A 130 -1.07 9.51 12.69
N ASN A 131 -2.07 9.70 13.52
CA ASN A 131 -2.34 10.96 14.25
C ASN A 131 -1.33 11.28 15.35
N THR A 132 -0.46 10.32 15.68
CA THR A 132 0.55 10.47 16.75
C THR A 132 1.68 11.43 16.40
N TRP A 133 1.87 11.79 15.12
CA TRP A 133 2.89 12.75 14.70
C TRP A 133 2.75 14.11 15.39
N ARG A 134 1.52 14.50 15.76
CA ARG A 134 1.23 15.74 16.49
C ARG A 134 1.79 15.74 17.92
N LYS A 135 1.86 14.54 18.54
CA LYS A 135 2.45 14.38 19.88
C LYS A 135 3.97 14.45 19.82
N LEU A 136 4.56 13.86 18.76
CA LEU A 136 6.02 13.85 18.57
C LEU A 136 6.58 15.26 18.30
N ALA A 137 5.85 16.10 17.57
CA ALA A 137 6.25 17.49 17.32
C ALA A 137 6.30 18.34 18.59
N ASN A 138 5.57 17.98 19.65
CA ASN A 138 5.53 18.68 20.93
C ASN A 138 6.58 18.16 21.94
N SER A 139 7.20 17.01 21.69
CA SER A 139 8.22 16.41 22.57
C SER A 139 9.64 16.86 22.26
N SER A 140 9.81 17.72 21.25
CA SER A 140 11.11 18.24 20.79
C SER A 140 11.31 19.74 21.16
N LYS A 141 10.62 20.20 22.21
CA LYS A 141 10.83 21.53 22.80
C LYS A 141 11.46 21.40 24.16
#